data_f0b1eead0629993a9cae704877ee6a94
#
_entry.id   f0b1eead0629993a9cae704877ee6a94
#
_cell.length_a   1.000
_cell.length_b   1.000
_cell.length_c   1.000
_cell.angle_alpha   90.00
_cell.angle_beta   90.00
_cell.angle_gamma   90.00
#
_symmetry.space_group_name_H-M   'P 1'
#
loop_
_entity.id
_entity.type
_entity.pdbx_description
1 polymer ?
#
loop_
_entity_poly.entity_id
_entity_poly.type
_entity_poly.pdbx_seq_one_letter_code
_entity_poly.pdbx_strand_id
1 'polypeptide(L)'
;EESNAESEGDSSENRKSVFSYPYLVLGALAIFFHVGSQVVAIDTVINYAGSMGVDMLEAKVFPSYTLACTMIGYIIGIFLIPKVISQRTALVICSTLGLVLSLLAVLVDVPVVFFGHHINLSLLFLCALGFPNALIYASIWPLSIHNLGKFTKIGSSLLVMGLCGNAIMPQIYGFIAQRTSFR
;
A
#
# COMPACT_ATOMS: atom_id res chain seq x y z
N GLU A 1 42.22 -22.90 -16.12
CA GLU A 1 41.31 -23.33 -17.21
C GLU A 1 39.83 -23.09 -16.92
N GLU A 2 39.44 -22.78 -15.69
CA GLU A 2 38.02 -22.46 -15.32
C GLU A 2 37.62 -20.99 -15.54
N SER A 3 38.53 -20.08 -15.80
CA SER A 3 38.21 -18.65 -15.96
C SER A 3 37.78 -18.23 -17.39
N ASN A 4 37.92 -19.10 -18.38
CA ASN A 4 37.61 -18.78 -19.76
C ASN A 4 36.24 -19.31 -20.26
N ALA A 5 35.51 -20.08 -19.43
CA ALA A 5 34.19 -20.59 -19.79
C ALA A 5 33.03 -19.65 -19.49
N GLU A 6 33.25 -18.60 -18.67
CA GLU A 6 32.20 -17.63 -18.32
C GLU A 6 32.08 -16.43 -19.28
N SER A 7 33.03 -16.26 -20.20
CA SER A 7 33.07 -15.07 -21.06
C SER A 7 32.44 -15.24 -22.46
N GLU A 8 32.09 -16.43 -22.90
CA GLU A 8 31.52 -16.67 -24.23
C GLU A 8 30.00 -16.82 -24.30
N GLY A 9 29.31 -16.88 -23.17
CA GLY A 9 27.83 -16.97 -23.10
C GLY A 9 27.07 -15.66 -23.14
N ASP A 10 27.74 -14.49 -23.14
CA ASP A 10 27.12 -13.19 -22.84
C ASP A 10 27.00 -12.21 -24.01
N SER A 11 27.27 -12.64 -25.25
CA SER A 11 27.34 -11.70 -26.39
C SER A 11 26.14 -11.67 -27.34
N SER A 12 25.07 -12.45 -27.08
CA SER A 12 23.89 -12.48 -27.98
C SER A 12 22.53 -12.28 -27.31
N GLU A 13 22.46 -12.05 -26.01
CA GLU A 13 21.19 -11.71 -25.38
C GLU A 13 20.94 -10.20 -25.50
N ASN A 14 20.14 -9.90 -26.52
CA ASN A 14 19.50 -8.62 -26.82
C ASN A 14 19.42 -7.75 -25.56
N ARG A 15 20.08 -6.59 -25.53
CA ARG A 15 20.06 -5.61 -24.43
C ARG A 15 18.63 -5.10 -24.22
N LYS A 16 17.77 -5.92 -23.61
CA LYS A 16 16.46 -5.48 -23.18
C LYS A 16 16.67 -4.49 -22.04
N SER A 17 16.26 -3.26 -22.27
CA SER A 17 16.22 -2.25 -21.21
C SER A 17 15.31 -2.73 -20.10
N VAL A 18 15.59 -2.35 -18.85
CA VAL A 18 14.75 -2.62 -17.68
C VAL A 18 13.30 -2.15 -17.90
N PHE A 19 13.14 -1.09 -18.70
CA PHE A 19 11.82 -0.56 -19.11
C PHE A 19 11.06 -1.45 -20.12
N SER A 20 11.68 -2.47 -20.68
CA SER A 20 11.00 -3.45 -21.56
C SER A 20 10.15 -4.46 -20.77
N TYR A 21 10.22 -4.43 -19.44
CA TYR A 21 9.41 -5.28 -18.58
C TYR A 21 8.17 -4.51 -18.04
N PRO A 22 7.02 -4.63 -18.69
CA PRO A 22 5.83 -3.83 -18.34
C PRO A 22 5.35 -4.09 -16.90
N TYR A 23 5.51 -5.32 -16.42
CA TYR A 23 5.12 -5.68 -15.05
C TYR A 23 5.96 -4.96 -13.99
N LEU A 24 7.24 -4.69 -14.28
CA LEU A 24 8.10 -3.95 -13.36
C LEU A 24 7.70 -2.47 -13.29
N VAL A 25 7.46 -1.84 -14.42
CA VAL A 25 7.05 -0.43 -14.49
C VAL A 25 5.67 -0.24 -13.83
N LEU A 26 4.73 -1.12 -14.16
CA LEU A 26 3.40 -1.12 -13.51
C LEU A 26 3.49 -1.36 -12.01
N GLY A 27 4.39 -2.27 -11.58
CA GLY A 27 4.62 -2.53 -10.17
C GLY A 27 5.20 -1.33 -9.42
N ALA A 28 6.16 -0.62 -10.02
CA ALA A 28 6.72 0.60 -9.44
C ALA A 28 5.67 1.71 -9.31
N LEU A 29 4.84 1.91 -10.33
CA LEU A 29 3.71 2.85 -10.28
C LEU A 29 2.66 2.41 -9.26
N ALA A 30 2.34 1.12 -9.20
CA ALA A 30 1.40 0.59 -8.21
C ALA A 30 1.90 0.81 -6.78
N ILE A 31 3.19 0.58 -6.50
CA ILE A 31 3.80 0.87 -5.21
C ILE A 31 3.71 2.38 -4.92
N PHE A 32 4.06 3.22 -5.87
CA PHE A 32 4.03 4.68 -5.71
C PHE A 32 2.66 5.17 -5.24
N PHE A 33 1.60 4.79 -5.96
CA PHE A 33 0.24 5.21 -5.62
C PHE A 33 -0.27 4.53 -4.36
N HIS A 34 -0.01 3.23 -4.20
CA HIS A 34 -0.50 2.46 -3.04
C HIS A 34 0.10 2.98 -1.74
N VAL A 35 1.43 3.11 -1.67
CA VAL A 35 2.13 3.55 -0.46
C VAL A 35 1.83 5.01 -0.17
N GLY A 36 1.76 5.85 -1.20
CA GLY A 36 1.36 7.25 -1.06
C GLY A 36 -0.07 7.41 -0.52
N SER A 37 -1.04 6.65 -1.02
CA SER A 37 -2.41 6.69 -0.52
C SER A 37 -2.52 6.15 0.92
N GLN A 38 -1.72 5.14 1.28
CA GLN A 38 -1.66 4.60 2.63
C GLN A 38 -1.20 5.66 3.64
N VAL A 39 -0.14 6.39 3.32
CA VAL A 39 0.37 7.47 4.21
C VAL A 39 -0.67 8.58 4.32
N VAL A 40 -1.27 9.01 3.22
CA VAL A 40 -2.36 10.00 3.26
C VAL A 40 -3.49 9.53 4.19
N ALA A 41 -3.92 8.27 4.09
CA ALA A 41 -4.99 7.74 4.94
C ALA A 41 -4.61 7.76 6.43
N ILE A 42 -3.37 7.41 6.78
CA ILE A 42 -2.89 7.40 8.17
C ILE A 42 -2.78 8.83 8.72
N ASP A 43 -2.23 9.76 7.94
CA ASP A 43 -2.05 11.15 8.37
C ASP A 43 -3.39 11.89 8.47
N THR A 44 -4.32 11.57 7.59
CA THR A 44 -5.62 12.24 7.52
C THR A 44 -6.58 11.78 8.61
N VAL A 45 -6.40 10.56 9.14
CA VAL A 45 -7.32 10.00 10.15
C VAL A 45 -7.45 10.89 11.38
N ILE A 46 -6.37 11.54 11.82
CA ILE A 46 -6.38 12.46 12.97
C ILE A 46 -7.21 13.70 12.66
N ASN A 47 -6.97 14.31 11.51
CA ASN A 47 -7.67 15.53 11.08
C ASN A 47 -9.15 15.24 10.84
N TYR A 48 -9.46 14.07 10.28
CA TYR A 48 -10.82 13.62 10.04
C TYR A 48 -11.58 13.38 11.35
N ALA A 49 -10.95 12.71 12.33
CA ALA A 49 -11.53 12.54 13.67
C ALA A 49 -11.77 13.89 14.35
N GLY A 50 -10.82 14.83 14.25
CA GLY A 50 -10.98 16.19 14.76
C GLY A 50 -12.13 16.95 14.11
N SER A 51 -12.37 16.79 12.81
CA SER A 51 -13.50 17.43 12.12
C SER A 51 -14.86 16.86 12.55
N MET A 52 -14.89 15.67 13.12
CA MET A 52 -16.08 15.04 13.71
C MET A 52 -16.29 15.40 15.19
N GLY A 53 -15.47 16.27 15.76
CA GLY A 53 -15.58 16.70 17.16
C GLY A 53 -14.94 15.73 18.16
N VAL A 54 -14.15 14.77 17.72
CA VAL A 54 -13.34 13.91 18.57
C VAL A 54 -12.18 14.71 19.15
N ASP A 55 -11.94 14.58 20.46
CA ASP A 55 -10.83 15.31 21.09
C ASP A 55 -9.49 14.92 20.44
N MET A 56 -8.62 15.88 20.28
CA MET A 56 -7.33 15.71 19.61
C MET A 56 -6.43 14.67 20.30
N LEU A 57 -6.55 14.52 21.62
CA LEU A 57 -5.84 13.49 22.39
C LEU A 57 -6.33 12.08 22.04
N GLU A 58 -7.63 11.92 21.83
CA GLU A 58 -8.25 10.66 21.42
C GLU A 58 -7.98 10.38 19.93
N ALA A 59 -8.04 11.41 19.09
CA ALA A 59 -7.78 11.29 17.65
C ALA A 59 -6.38 10.71 17.35
N LYS A 60 -5.38 10.99 18.17
CA LYS A 60 -4.01 10.46 18.03
C LYS A 60 -3.89 8.94 18.21
N VAL A 61 -4.89 8.29 18.76
CA VAL A 61 -4.89 6.83 18.97
C VAL A 61 -5.30 6.07 17.70
N PHE A 62 -6.07 6.67 16.79
CA PHE A 62 -6.57 6.01 15.59
C PHE A 62 -5.48 5.51 14.62
N PRO A 63 -4.39 6.24 14.37
CA PRO A 63 -3.26 5.69 13.60
C PRO A 63 -2.71 4.40 14.19
N SER A 64 -2.70 4.25 15.51
CA SER A 64 -2.25 3.02 16.17
C SER A 64 -3.19 1.84 15.87
N TYR A 65 -4.49 2.08 15.80
CA TYR A 65 -5.45 1.05 15.38
C TYR A 65 -5.25 0.65 13.92
N THR A 66 -4.99 1.62 13.04
CA THR A 66 -4.66 1.34 11.62
C THR A 66 -3.40 0.48 11.52
N LEU A 67 -2.36 0.83 12.27
CA LEU A 67 -1.12 0.05 12.30
C LEU A 67 -1.31 -1.35 12.90
N ALA A 68 -2.14 -1.49 13.95
CA ALA A 68 -2.48 -2.79 14.51
C ALA A 68 -3.21 -3.68 13.48
N CYS A 69 -4.17 -3.12 12.74
CA CYS A 69 -4.83 -3.83 11.62
C CYS A 69 -3.83 -4.24 10.54
N THR A 70 -2.86 -3.37 10.23
CA THR A 70 -1.78 -3.67 9.28
C THR A 70 -0.90 -4.82 9.79
N MET A 71 -0.52 -4.83 11.05
CA MET A 71 0.25 -5.93 11.66
C MET A 71 -0.51 -7.26 11.59
N ILE A 72 -1.80 -7.26 11.92
CA ILE A 72 -2.66 -8.44 11.79
C ILE A 72 -2.69 -8.92 10.33
N GLY A 73 -2.81 -7.99 9.39
CA GLY A 73 -2.75 -8.28 7.95
C GLY A 73 -1.45 -8.98 7.55
N TYR A 74 -0.29 -8.50 8.01
CA TYR A 74 0.99 -9.14 7.73
C TYR A 74 1.09 -10.54 8.32
N ILE A 75 0.66 -10.73 9.58
CA ILE A 75 0.68 -12.04 10.24
C ILE A 75 -0.18 -13.04 9.45
N ILE A 76 -1.40 -12.66 9.11
CA ILE A 76 -2.31 -13.50 8.32
C ILE A 76 -1.72 -13.77 6.93
N GLY A 77 -1.13 -12.76 6.29
CA GLY A 77 -0.50 -12.88 4.97
C GLY A 77 0.64 -13.88 4.93
N ILE A 78 1.49 -13.92 5.94
CA ILE A 78 2.61 -14.85 6.04
C ILE A 78 2.11 -16.32 6.04
N PHE A 79 0.99 -16.59 6.69
CA PHE A 79 0.43 -17.94 6.74
C PHE A 79 -0.44 -18.28 5.52
N LEU A 80 -1.14 -17.29 4.97
CA LEU A 80 -2.15 -17.51 3.94
C LEU A 80 -1.56 -17.55 2.53
N ILE A 81 -0.68 -16.60 2.21
CA ILE A 81 -0.15 -16.44 0.84
C ILE A 81 0.66 -17.66 0.39
N PRO A 82 1.65 -18.21 1.16
CA PRO A 82 2.44 -19.33 0.67
C PRO A 82 1.68 -20.66 0.63
N LYS A 83 0.58 -20.82 1.42
CA LYS A 83 -0.05 -22.14 1.64
C LYS A 83 -1.40 -22.31 0.95
N VAL A 84 -2.20 -21.25 0.85
CA VAL A 84 -3.62 -21.32 0.48
C VAL A 84 -3.94 -20.49 -0.76
N ILE A 85 -3.37 -19.30 -0.87
CA ILE A 85 -3.75 -18.30 -1.88
C ILE A 85 -2.52 -17.87 -2.67
N SER A 86 -2.67 -17.78 -4.01
CA SER A 86 -1.62 -17.22 -4.87
C SER A 86 -1.48 -15.71 -4.62
N GLN A 87 -0.27 -15.17 -4.81
CA GLN A 87 0.00 -13.73 -4.65
C GLN A 87 -0.90 -12.86 -5.52
N ARG A 88 -1.21 -13.31 -6.75
CA ARG A 88 -2.13 -12.60 -7.64
C ARG A 88 -3.55 -12.57 -7.08
N THR A 89 -4.04 -13.68 -6.56
CA THR A 89 -5.38 -13.77 -5.96
C THR A 89 -5.46 -12.92 -4.70
N ALA A 90 -4.42 -12.96 -3.84
CA ALA A 90 -4.33 -12.12 -2.66
C ALA A 90 -4.37 -10.63 -3.01
N LEU A 91 -3.63 -10.21 -4.04
CA LEU A 91 -3.65 -8.83 -4.53
C LEU A 91 -5.05 -8.39 -4.96
N VAL A 92 -5.75 -9.21 -5.76
CA VAL A 92 -7.11 -8.89 -6.24
C VAL A 92 -8.09 -8.81 -5.08
N ILE A 93 -8.10 -9.79 -4.17
CA ILE A 93 -9.01 -9.81 -3.01
C ILE A 93 -8.77 -8.58 -2.13
N CYS A 94 -7.51 -8.30 -1.79
CA CYS A 94 -7.19 -7.18 -0.90
C CYS A 94 -7.44 -5.83 -1.56
N SER A 95 -7.18 -5.69 -2.86
CA SER A 95 -7.49 -4.46 -3.59
C SER A 95 -9.01 -4.21 -3.64
N THR A 96 -9.80 -5.26 -3.88
CA THR A 96 -11.26 -5.16 -3.85
C THR A 96 -11.78 -4.84 -2.44
N LEU A 97 -11.23 -5.49 -1.42
CA LEU A 97 -11.59 -5.22 -0.03
C LEU A 97 -11.24 -3.78 0.37
N GLY A 98 -10.05 -3.30 -0.01
CA GLY A 98 -9.63 -1.92 0.23
C GLY A 98 -10.55 -0.91 -0.45
N LEU A 99 -10.95 -1.17 -1.70
CA LEU A 99 -11.91 -0.34 -2.42
C LEU A 99 -13.28 -0.30 -1.73
N VAL A 100 -13.80 -1.45 -1.31
CA VAL A 100 -15.08 -1.53 -0.59
C VAL A 100 -15.02 -0.79 0.73
N LEU A 101 -13.97 -0.99 1.54
CA LEU A 101 -13.79 -0.30 2.80
C LEU A 101 -13.67 1.21 2.63
N SER A 102 -12.95 1.67 1.60
CA SER A 102 -12.83 3.10 1.32
C SER A 102 -14.15 3.73 0.89
N LEU A 103 -14.95 3.03 0.08
CA LEU A 103 -16.30 3.47 -0.28
C LEU A 103 -17.22 3.51 0.93
N LEU A 104 -17.18 2.50 1.80
CA LEU A 104 -17.95 2.48 3.04
C LEU A 104 -17.55 3.62 3.97
N ALA A 105 -16.26 3.92 4.08
CA ALA A 105 -15.78 5.06 4.87
C ALA A 105 -16.35 6.40 4.39
N VAL A 106 -16.61 6.55 3.09
CA VAL A 106 -17.20 7.78 2.51
C VAL A 106 -18.72 7.80 2.60
N LEU A 107 -19.38 6.65 2.42
CA LEU A 107 -20.83 6.57 2.29
C LEU A 107 -21.55 6.39 3.64
N VAL A 108 -20.87 5.80 4.62
CA VAL A 108 -21.50 5.46 5.91
C VAL A 108 -21.15 6.52 6.95
N ASP A 109 -22.16 7.30 7.33
CA ASP A 109 -22.07 8.34 8.36
C ASP A 109 -22.99 7.94 9.53
N VAL A 110 -22.57 6.95 10.31
CA VAL A 110 -23.35 6.42 11.45
C VAL A 110 -22.54 6.58 12.72
N PRO A 111 -23.06 7.32 13.74
CA PRO A 111 -22.40 7.41 15.02
C PRO A 111 -22.48 6.05 15.75
N VAL A 112 -21.35 5.59 16.25
CA VAL A 112 -21.22 4.35 17.06
C VAL A 112 -20.44 4.63 18.32
N VAL A 113 -20.66 3.79 19.33
CA VAL A 113 -19.87 3.83 20.57
C VAL A 113 -18.82 2.72 20.49
N PHE A 114 -17.57 3.10 20.46
CA PHE A 114 -16.44 2.17 20.41
C PHE A 114 -15.50 2.45 21.59
N PHE A 115 -15.27 1.47 22.44
CA PHE A 115 -14.50 1.59 23.69
C PHE A 115 -14.91 2.78 24.60
N GLY A 116 -16.20 3.13 24.60
CA GLY A 116 -16.73 4.23 25.42
C GLY A 116 -16.64 5.62 24.78
N HIS A 117 -16.10 5.73 23.57
CA HIS A 117 -16.03 6.97 22.79
C HIS A 117 -17.10 7.00 21.71
N HIS A 118 -17.77 8.15 21.56
CA HIS A 118 -18.71 8.39 20.47
C HIS A 118 -17.91 8.74 19.21
N ILE A 119 -17.79 7.78 18.31
CA ILE A 119 -17.05 7.95 17.06
C ILE A 119 -17.95 7.60 15.88
N ASN A 120 -17.53 8.00 14.68
CA ASN A 120 -18.23 7.63 13.48
C ASN A 120 -17.74 6.28 12.95
N LEU A 121 -18.65 5.45 12.45
CA LEU A 121 -18.32 4.16 11.85
C LEU A 121 -17.36 4.29 10.65
N SER A 122 -17.43 5.41 9.93
CA SER A 122 -16.49 5.72 8.84
C SER A 122 -15.03 5.71 9.29
N LEU A 123 -14.76 6.18 10.53
CA LEU A 123 -13.41 6.19 11.11
C LEU A 123 -12.89 4.77 11.34
N LEU A 124 -13.76 3.84 11.77
CA LEU A 124 -13.40 2.44 11.93
C LEU A 124 -13.09 1.76 10.59
N PHE A 125 -13.84 2.07 9.53
CA PHE A 125 -13.53 1.58 8.18
C PHE A 125 -12.18 2.11 7.69
N LEU A 126 -11.84 3.36 8.00
CA LEU A 126 -10.55 3.94 7.68
C LEU A 126 -9.40 3.20 8.42
N CYS A 127 -9.59 2.87 9.69
CA CYS A 127 -8.63 2.08 10.45
C CYS A 127 -8.51 0.64 9.90
N ALA A 128 -9.62 0.03 9.51
CA ALA A 128 -9.66 -1.32 8.95
C ALA A 128 -8.93 -1.42 7.59
N LEU A 129 -8.78 -0.31 6.85
CA LEU A 129 -7.97 -0.26 5.61
C LEU A 129 -6.52 -0.69 5.82
N GLY A 130 -5.99 -0.60 7.03
CA GLY A 130 -4.66 -1.11 7.35
C GLY A 130 -4.48 -2.59 6.98
N PHE A 131 -5.51 -3.41 7.17
CA PHE A 131 -5.46 -4.85 6.89
C PHE A 131 -5.21 -5.19 5.40
N PRO A 132 -6.04 -4.76 4.44
CA PRO A 132 -5.77 -5.02 3.02
C PRO A 132 -4.49 -4.35 2.52
N ASN A 133 -4.13 -3.18 3.05
CA ASN A 133 -2.92 -2.46 2.64
C ASN A 133 -1.66 -3.28 2.87
N ALA A 134 -1.55 -4.00 3.99
CA ALA A 134 -0.43 -4.88 4.28
C ALA A 134 -0.21 -5.94 3.18
N LEU A 135 -1.28 -6.59 2.77
CA LEU A 135 -1.24 -7.70 1.80
C LEU A 135 -1.03 -7.22 0.36
N ILE A 136 -1.53 -6.03 0.01
CA ILE A 136 -1.33 -5.43 -1.31
C ILE A 136 0.16 -5.19 -1.55
N TYR A 137 0.85 -4.51 -0.62
CA TYR A 137 2.27 -4.24 -0.74
C TYR A 137 3.10 -5.53 -0.85
N ALA A 138 2.84 -6.49 0.04
CA ALA A 138 3.53 -7.78 0.06
C ALA A 138 3.33 -8.59 -1.23
N SER A 139 2.20 -8.41 -1.91
CA SER A 139 1.88 -9.12 -3.15
C SER A 139 2.44 -8.44 -4.40
N ILE A 140 2.49 -7.11 -4.45
CA ILE A 140 3.02 -6.36 -5.61
C ILE A 140 4.49 -6.67 -5.81
N TRP A 141 5.28 -6.72 -4.74
CA TRP A 141 6.73 -6.87 -4.81
C TRP A 141 7.17 -8.13 -5.58
N PRO A 142 6.79 -9.35 -5.18
CA PRO A 142 7.19 -10.56 -5.88
C PRO A 142 6.64 -10.65 -7.30
N LEU A 143 5.43 -10.13 -7.55
CA LEU A 143 4.83 -10.12 -8.88
C LEU A 143 5.60 -9.20 -9.84
N SER A 144 6.15 -8.11 -9.34
CA SER A 144 6.88 -7.12 -10.15
C SER A 144 8.27 -7.58 -10.53
N ILE A 145 8.95 -8.35 -9.66
CA ILE A 145 10.30 -8.87 -9.92
C ILE A 145 10.31 -10.26 -10.60
N HIS A 146 9.15 -10.85 -10.81
CA HIS A 146 9.02 -12.16 -11.42
C HIS A 146 9.63 -12.17 -12.83
N ASN A 147 10.49 -13.16 -13.12
CA ASN A 147 11.17 -13.36 -14.42
C ASN A 147 12.13 -12.23 -14.87
N LEU A 148 12.64 -11.39 -13.95
CA LEU A 148 13.62 -10.37 -14.29
C LEU A 148 15.05 -10.92 -14.46
N GLY A 149 15.36 -12.11 -13.94
CA GLY A 149 16.69 -12.72 -14.04
C GLY A 149 17.81 -11.78 -13.60
N LYS A 150 18.74 -11.46 -14.49
CA LYS A 150 19.89 -10.57 -14.23
C LYS A 150 19.46 -9.13 -13.83
N PHE A 151 18.30 -8.68 -14.24
CA PHE A 151 17.77 -7.34 -13.95
C PHE A 151 17.08 -7.20 -12.60
N THR A 152 17.01 -8.28 -11.79
CA THR A 152 16.33 -8.25 -10.49
C THR A 152 16.87 -7.17 -9.57
N LYS A 153 18.19 -6.95 -9.52
CA LYS A 153 18.81 -5.90 -8.68
C LYS A 153 18.34 -4.50 -9.09
N ILE A 154 18.38 -4.19 -10.38
CA ILE A 154 17.97 -2.88 -10.90
C ILE A 154 16.44 -2.73 -10.77
N GLY A 155 15.70 -3.81 -11.04
CA GLY A 155 14.24 -3.83 -10.86
C GLY A 155 13.82 -3.56 -9.40
N SER A 156 14.48 -4.19 -8.44
CA SER A 156 14.23 -3.93 -7.02
C SER A 156 14.53 -2.48 -6.63
N SER A 157 15.61 -1.89 -7.17
CA SER A 157 15.91 -0.47 -6.95
C SER A 157 14.81 0.43 -7.49
N LEU A 158 14.24 0.12 -8.66
CA LEU A 158 13.12 0.87 -9.24
C LEU A 158 11.87 0.77 -8.36
N LEU A 159 11.57 -0.41 -7.80
CA LEU A 159 10.45 -0.59 -6.86
C LEU A 159 10.65 0.21 -5.57
N VAL A 160 11.90 0.25 -5.05
CA VAL A 160 12.25 1.10 -3.89
C VAL A 160 12.05 2.58 -4.20
N MET A 161 12.42 3.03 -5.42
CA MET A 161 12.14 4.40 -5.85
C MET A 161 10.63 4.71 -5.86
N GLY A 162 9.76 3.72 -6.11
CA GLY A 162 8.31 3.87 -5.98
C GLY A 162 7.86 4.34 -4.59
N LEU A 163 8.65 4.08 -3.53
CA LEU A 163 8.34 4.57 -2.17
C LEU A 163 8.37 6.11 -2.05
N CYS A 164 8.92 6.83 -3.05
CA CYS A 164 8.81 8.30 -3.10
C CYS A 164 7.36 8.80 -3.07
N GLY A 165 6.38 7.93 -3.40
CA GLY A 165 4.96 8.21 -3.24
C GLY A 165 4.59 8.68 -1.82
N ASN A 166 5.28 8.16 -0.80
CA ASN A 166 5.10 8.57 0.60
C ASN A 166 5.37 10.06 0.84
N ALA A 167 6.30 10.64 0.11
CA ALA A 167 6.64 12.05 0.26
C ALA A 167 5.78 12.95 -0.64
N ILE A 168 5.44 12.49 -1.84
CA ILE A 168 4.77 13.30 -2.87
C ILE A 168 3.26 13.35 -2.64
N MET A 169 2.62 12.21 -2.38
CA MET A 169 1.16 12.13 -2.29
C MET A 169 0.56 12.93 -1.12
N PRO A 170 1.14 12.92 0.11
CA PRO A 170 0.63 13.76 1.20
C PRO A 170 0.71 15.26 0.89
N GLN A 171 1.73 15.69 0.16
CA GLN A 171 1.86 17.11 -0.23
C GLN A 171 0.80 17.52 -1.24
N ILE A 172 0.54 16.66 -2.25
CA ILE A 172 -0.54 16.88 -3.21
C ILE A 172 -1.88 16.93 -2.48
N TYR A 173 -2.13 15.97 -1.59
CA TYR A 173 -3.34 15.93 -0.78
C TYR A 173 -3.49 17.19 0.07
N GLY A 174 -2.45 17.60 0.80
CA GLY A 174 -2.47 18.80 1.63
C GLY A 174 -2.76 20.07 0.83
N PHE A 175 -2.20 20.19 -0.37
CA PHE A 175 -2.47 21.30 -1.28
C PHE A 175 -3.92 21.34 -1.76
N ILE A 176 -4.49 20.18 -2.09
CA ILE A 176 -5.89 20.06 -2.49
C ILE A 176 -6.82 20.34 -1.30
N ALA A 177 -6.53 19.77 -0.14
CA ALA A 177 -7.33 19.94 1.07
C ALA A 177 -7.41 21.39 1.56
N GLN A 178 -6.33 22.17 1.38
CA GLN A 178 -6.34 23.61 1.71
C GLN A 178 -7.26 24.43 0.79
N ARG A 179 -7.52 23.96 -0.42
CA ARG A 179 -8.36 24.64 -1.41
C ARG A 179 -9.79 24.14 -1.43
N THR A 180 -10.01 22.93 -0.96
CA THR A 180 -11.31 22.27 -0.95
C THR A 180 -11.65 21.98 0.51
N SER A 181 -12.79 22.46 1.01
CA SER A 181 -13.22 22.15 2.38
C SER A 181 -13.21 20.62 2.60
N PHE A 182 -12.73 20.18 3.78
CA PHE A 182 -12.75 18.78 4.18
C PHE A 182 -14.20 18.26 4.20
N ARG A 183 -14.66 17.70 3.12
CA ARG A 183 -15.89 16.94 3.01
C ARG A 183 -15.67 15.74 2.10
#